data_671f7287b2ba201aa89e11c01cc4906a
#
_entry.id   671f7287b2ba201aa89e11c01cc4906a
#
_cell.length_a   1.000
_cell.length_b   1.000
_cell.length_c   1.000
_cell.angle_alpha   90.00
_cell.angle_beta   90.00
_cell.angle_gamma   90.00
#
_symmetry.space_group_name_H-M   'P 1'
#
loop_
_entity.id
_entity.type
_entity.pdbx_description
1 polymer ?
#
loop_
_entity_poly.entity_id
_entity_poly.type
_entity_poly.pdbx_seq_one_letter_code
_entity_poly.pdbx_strand_id
1 'polypeptide(L)'
;ELGVDRAYIFLGLIPKFKDLYRFLQEAGFTLVFKEIIYDGDGKAKGNCDADLVTQAMRDSYEGRIKRAVLVTSDGDYSPLVKFWIEKSQLEIILSPASHEKCSVLLKRTGASIAYLNDQKRILEIQSK
;
A
#
# COMPACT_ATOMS: atom_id res chain seq x y z
N GLU A 1 17.01 -5.73 1.30
CA GLU A 1 16.49 -4.69 2.20
C GLU A 1 16.33 -3.39 1.44
N LEU A 2 15.16 -2.74 1.55
CA LEU A 2 14.82 -1.59 0.70
C LEU A 2 15.23 -0.24 1.26
N GLY A 3 15.57 -0.16 2.55
CA GLY A 3 15.99 1.10 3.17
C GLY A 3 14.92 2.19 3.09
N VAL A 4 13.73 1.92 3.58
CA VAL A 4 12.58 2.83 3.46
C VAL A 4 12.71 4.00 4.43
N ASP A 5 12.63 5.23 3.93
CA ASP A 5 12.67 6.45 4.74
C ASP A 5 11.32 6.75 5.38
N ARG A 6 10.23 6.49 4.68
CA ARG A 6 8.87 6.77 5.14
C ARG A 6 7.90 5.72 4.61
N ALA A 7 7.05 5.22 5.49
CA ALA A 7 6.04 4.24 5.12
C ALA A 7 4.66 4.73 5.55
N TYR A 8 3.73 4.79 4.62
CA TYR A 8 2.35 5.18 4.86
C TYR A 8 1.43 3.98 4.84
N ILE A 9 0.44 3.99 5.72
CA ILE A 9 -0.68 3.05 5.65
C ILE A 9 -1.97 3.86 5.58
N PHE A 10 -2.76 3.61 4.55
CA PHE A 10 -4.05 4.24 4.34
C PHE A 10 -5.14 3.28 4.78
N LEU A 11 -5.98 3.70 5.71
CA LEU A 11 -6.98 2.81 6.30
C LEU A 11 -8.20 3.57 6.79
N GLY A 12 -9.32 2.86 6.90
CA GLY A 12 -10.52 3.42 7.49
C GLY A 12 -10.40 3.48 9.02
N LEU A 13 -10.94 4.53 9.60
CA LEU A 13 -10.92 4.70 11.05
C LEU A 13 -12.03 3.88 11.69
N ILE A 14 -11.66 2.82 12.41
CA ILE A 14 -12.57 2.00 13.19
C ILE A 14 -12.08 2.02 14.64
N PRO A 15 -12.79 2.73 15.54
CA PRO A 15 -12.27 2.99 16.90
C PRO A 15 -11.90 1.76 17.71
N LYS A 16 -12.55 0.62 17.48
CA LYS A 16 -12.22 -0.61 18.21
C LYS A 16 -10.81 -1.12 17.93
N PHE A 17 -10.16 -0.65 16.85
CA PHE A 17 -8.80 -1.05 16.48
C PHE A 17 -7.73 -0.06 16.95
N LYS A 18 -8.04 0.80 17.88
CA LYS A 18 -7.11 1.84 18.36
C LYS A 18 -5.75 1.27 18.83
N ASP A 19 -5.75 0.10 19.44
CA ASP A 19 -4.51 -0.52 19.94
C ASP A 19 -3.63 -1.00 18.79
N LEU A 20 -4.25 -1.53 17.73
CA LEU A 20 -3.53 -1.87 16.50
C LEU A 20 -2.91 -0.63 15.86
N TYR A 21 -3.67 0.46 15.80
CA TYR A 21 -3.16 1.71 15.22
C TYR A 21 -1.96 2.24 16.00
N ARG A 22 -2.04 2.18 17.32
CA ARG A 22 -0.91 2.58 18.17
C ARG A 22 0.32 1.72 17.88
N PHE A 23 0.13 0.42 17.80
CA PHE A 23 1.22 -0.52 17.49
C PHE A 23 1.89 -0.17 16.16
N LEU A 24 1.11 0.10 15.12
CA LEU A 24 1.64 0.45 13.80
C LEU A 24 2.40 1.79 13.84
N GLN A 25 1.88 2.78 14.56
CA GLN A 25 2.56 4.06 14.71
C GLN A 25 3.90 3.91 15.45
N GLU A 26 3.91 3.13 16.50
CA GLU A 26 5.14 2.87 17.26
C GLU A 26 6.16 2.08 16.43
N ALA A 27 5.69 1.27 15.49
CA ALA A 27 6.56 0.56 14.56
C ALA A 27 7.14 1.47 13.46
N GLY A 28 6.70 2.72 13.37
CA GLY A 28 7.25 3.70 12.45
C GLY A 28 6.37 4.04 11.25
N PHE A 29 5.17 3.49 11.17
CA PHE A 29 4.26 3.82 10.08
C PHE A 29 3.55 5.14 10.31
N THR A 30 3.37 5.90 9.24
CA THR A 30 2.49 7.06 9.22
C THR A 30 1.11 6.60 8.78
N LEU A 31 0.12 6.75 9.64
CA LEU A 31 -1.24 6.33 9.34
C LEU A 31 -2.03 7.49 8.74
N VAL A 32 -2.71 7.22 7.65
CA VAL A 32 -3.61 8.17 7.01
C VAL A 32 -5.01 7.59 7.09
N PHE A 33 -5.85 8.21 7.91
CA PHE A 33 -7.19 7.70 8.18
C PHE A 33 -8.22 8.30 7.25
N LYS A 34 -9.15 7.46 6.82
CA LYS A 34 -10.36 7.88 6.13
C LYS A 34 -11.55 7.62 7.02
N GLU A 35 -12.48 8.58 7.05
CA GLU A 35 -13.74 8.39 7.74
C GLU A 35 -14.53 7.26 7.10
N ILE A 36 -15.03 6.35 7.93
CA ILE A 36 -15.86 5.24 7.50
C ILE A 36 -17.33 5.64 7.64
N ILE A 37 -18.08 5.49 6.56
CA ILE A 37 -19.52 5.70 6.54
C ILE A 37 -20.19 4.34 6.53
N TYR A 38 -21.28 4.20 7.29
CA TYR A 38 -22.06 2.97 7.32
C TYR A 38 -23.29 3.11 6.45
N ASP A 39 -23.60 2.08 5.65
CA ASP A 39 -24.80 2.09 4.82
C ASP A 39 -26.07 1.73 5.63
N GLY A 40 -27.22 1.71 4.96
CA GLY A 40 -28.50 1.37 5.60
C GLY A 40 -28.55 -0.02 6.21
N ASP A 41 -27.69 -0.92 5.80
CA ASP A 41 -27.57 -2.28 6.34
C ASP A 41 -26.52 -2.40 7.45
N GLY A 42 -25.92 -1.28 7.87
CA GLY A 42 -24.91 -1.26 8.89
C GLY A 42 -23.53 -1.70 8.43
N LYS A 43 -23.32 -1.87 7.13
CA LYS A 43 -22.03 -2.24 6.58
C LYS A 43 -21.14 -1.02 6.43
N ALA A 44 -19.88 -1.18 6.85
CA ALA A 44 -18.90 -0.13 6.67
C ALA A 44 -18.62 0.09 5.19
N LYS A 45 -18.69 1.34 4.75
CA LYS A 45 -18.30 1.76 3.41
C LYS A 45 -17.18 2.76 3.50
N GLY A 46 -16.16 2.53 2.74
CA GLY A 46 -15.02 3.41 2.65
C GLY A 46 -13.93 2.70 1.89
N ASN A 47 -13.34 3.41 0.97
CA ASN A 47 -12.26 2.91 0.16
C ASN A 47 -11.15 3.95 0.19
N CYS A 48 -9.96 3.53 0.55
CA CYS A 48 -8.81 4.41 0.69
C CYS A 48 -8.00 4.57 -0.59
N ASP A 49 -8.42 3.94 -1.68
CA ASP A 49 -7.64 3.93 -2.92
C ASP A 49 -7.43 5.32 -3.49
N ALA A 50 -8.50 6.13 -3.53
CA ALA A 50 -8.41 7.50 -4.03
C ALA A 50 -7.49 8.36 -3.15
N ASP A 51 -7.56 8.18 -1.84
CA ASP A 51 -6.71 8.92 -0.90
C ASP A 51 -5.24 8.55 -1.09
N LEU A 52 -4.95 7.27 -1.25
CA LEU A 52 -3.59 6.79 -1.52
C LEU A 52 -3.05 7.38 -2.83
N VAL A 53 -3.82 7.29 -3.90
CA VAL A 53 -3.41 7.79 -5.21
C VAL A 53 -3.20 9.31 -5.15
N THR A 54 -4.09 10.05 -4.51
CA THR A 54 -3.97 11.49 -4.36
C THR A 54 -2.69 11.86 -3.62
N GLN A 55 -2.40 11.20 -2.51
CA GLN A 55 -1.18 11.45 -1.75
C GLN A 55 0.06 11.11 -2.56
N ALA A 56 0.05 9.96 -3.24
CA ALA A 56 1.16 9.53 -4.09
C ALA A 56 1.44 10.53 -5.21
N MET A 57 0.40 11.01 -5.88
CA MET A 57 0.54 12.00 -6.95
C MET A 57 1.06 13.33 -6.42
N ARG A 58 0.53 13.77 -5.28
CA ARG A 58 0.99 15.01 -4.64
C ARG A 58 2.47 14.91 -4.29
N ASP A 59 2.86 13.82 -3.64
CA ASP A 59 4.26 13.63 -3.24
C ASP A 59 5.19 13.56 -4.45
N SER A 60 4.73 12.96 -5.54
CA SER A 60 5.51 12.88 -6.77
C SER A 60 5.74 14.26 -7.39
N TYR A 61 4.69 15.08 -7.46
CA TYR A 61 4.80 16.43 -8.03
C TYR A 61 5.52 17.42 -7.13
N GLU A 62 5.46 17.22 -5.81
CA GLU A 62 6.17 18.07 -4.85
C GLU A 62 7.62 17.63 -4.63
N GLY A 63 8.08 16.61 -5.33
CA GLY A 63 9.47 16.15 -5.25
C GLY A 63 9.80 15.40 -3.97
N ARG A 64 8.80 14.87 -3.28
CA ARG A 64 9.01 14.13 -2.02
C ARG A 64 9.34 12.66 -2.23
N ILE A 65 9.13 12.15 -3.44
CA ILE A 65 9.40 10.76 -3.79
C ILE A 65 10.59 10.72 -4.72
N LYS A 66 11.63 9.96 -4.36
CA LYS A 66 12.69 9.58 -5.27
C LYS A 66 12.39 8.20 -5.84
N ARG A 67 12.10 7.25 -4.97
CA ARG A 67 11.74 5.88 -5.32
C ARG A 67 10.57 5.45 -4.44
N ALA A 68 9.56 4.86 -5.05
CA ALA A 68 8.35 4.41 -4.35
C ALA A 68 8.24 2.90 -4.40
N VAL A 69 7.80 2.33 -3.28
CA VAL A 69 7.40 0.93 -3.18
C VAL A 69 5.91 0.91 -2.92
N LEU A 70 5.17 0.19 -3.74
CA LEU A 70 3.71 0.05 -3.57
C LEU A 70 3.38 -1.36 -3.12
N VAL A 71 2.68 -1.49 -2.01
CA VAL A 71 2.24 -2.78 -1.49
C VAL A 71 0.80 -2.99 -1.91
N THR A 72 0.58 -3.79 -2.94
CA THR A 72 -0.76 -4.07 -3.47
C THR A 72 -0.75 -5.26 -4.42
N SER A 73 -1.90 -5.89 -4.54
CA SER A 73 -2.19 -6.87 -5.58
C SER A 73 -3.36 -6.44 -6.47
N ASP A 74 -3.89 -5.23 -6.23
CA ASP A 74 -5.08 -4.70 -6.87
C ASP A 74 -4.73 -3.96 -8.17
N GLY A 75 -5.33 -4.40 -9.26
CA GLY A 75 -5.12 -3.80 -10.58
C GLY A 75 -5.63 -2.37 -10.71
N ASP A 76 -6.48 -1.91 -9.79
CA ASP A 76 -6.97 -0.52 -9.81
C ASP A 76 -5.84 0.49 -9.65
N TYR A 77 -4.70 0.07 -9.11
CA TYR A 77 -3.52 0.93 -8.99
C TYR A 77 -2.63 0.95 -10.24
N SER A 78 -2.99 0.21 -11.29
CA SER A 78 -2.16 0.17 -12.50
C SER A 78 -1.91 1.55 -13.12
N PRO A 79 -2.85 2.52 -13.12
CA PRO A 79 -2.55 3.87 -13.61
C PRO A 79 -1.45 4.57 -12.80
N LEU A 80 -1.47 4.45 -11.48
CA LEU A 80 -0.43 5.01 -10.62
C LEU A 80 0.93 4.36 -10.89
N VAL A 81 0.94 3.05 -11.05
CA VAL A 81 2.15 2.29 -11.36
C VAL A 81 2.76 2.75 -12.68
N LYS A 82 1.94 2.89 -13.72
CA LYS A 82 2.38 3.39 -15.03
C LYS A 82 2.97 4.79 -14.92
N PHE A 83 2.31 5.67 -14.16
CA PHE A 83 2.80 7.02 -13.93
C PHE A 83 4.18 7.01 -13.27
N TRP A 84 4.35 6.22 -12.22
CA TRP A 84 5.65 6.11 -11.55
C TRP A 84 6.74 5.49 -12.43
N ILE A 85 6.37 4.55 -13.30
CA ILE A 85 7.32 4.01 -14.28
C ILE A 85 7.77 5.10 -15.24
N GLU A 86 6.84 5.89 -15.77
CA GLU A 86 7.16 7.01 -16.67
C GLU A 86 8.10 8.03 -16.02
N LYS A 87 7.92 8.27 -14.71
CA LYS A 87 8.76 9.20 -13.95
C LYS A 87 10.04 8.58 -13.41
N SER A 88 10.27 7.32 -13.67
CA SER A 88 11.39 6.55 -13.09
C SER A 88 11.39 6.59 -11.56
N GLN A 89 10.20 6.60 -10.97
CA GLN A 89 10.01 6.69 -9.52
C GLN A 89 9.58 5.38 -8.87
N LEU A 90 9.26 4.36 -9.65
CA LEU A 90 8.86 3.06 -9.08
C LEU A 90 10.08 2.20 -8.82
N GLU A 91 10.21 1.75 -7.58
CA GLU A 91 11.22 0.74 -7.23
C GLU A 91 10.68 -0.66 -7.51
N ILE A 92 9.57 -1.01 -6.86
CA ILE A 92 9.00 -2.35 -6.95
C ILE A 92 7.57 -2.34 -6.42
N ILE A 93 6.75 -3.29 -6.89
CA ILE A 93 5.48 -3.63 -6.27
C ILE A 93 5.69 -4.84 -5.37
N LEU A 94 5.22 -4.75 -4.12
CA LEU A 94 5.18 -5.90 -3.22
C LEU A 94 3.74 -6.39 -3.16
N SER A 95 3.49 -7.56 -3.74
CA SER A 95 2.15 -8.13 -3.78
C SER A 95 1.91 -9.00 -2.56
N PRO A 96 0.88 -8.70 -1.73
CA PRO A 96 0.49 -9.60 -0.65
C PRO A 96 -0.18 -10.88 -1.17
N ALA A 97 -0.67 -10.89 -2.39
CA ALA A 97 -1.24 -12.07 -3.02
C ALA A 97 -0.16 -12.89 -3.72
N SER A 98 -0.45 -14.17 -3.99
CA SER A 98 0.43 -15.03 -4.77
C SER A 98 0.52 -14.56 -6.22
N HIS A 99 1.48 -15.09 -6.97
CA HIS A 99 1.64 -14.79 -8.39
C HIS A 99 0.33 -15.02 -9.16
N GLU A 100 -0.37 -16.11 -8.87
CA GLU A 100 -1.62 -16.48 -9.57
C GLU A 100 -2.76 -15.52 -9.24
N LYS A 101 -2.79 -14.98 -8.02
CA LYS A 101 -3.88 -14.12 -7.53
C LYS A 101 -3.63 -12.62 -7.72
N CYS A 102 -2.39 -12.24 -7.99
CA CYS A 102 -2.07 -10.85 -8.27
C CYS A 102 -2.71 -10.44 -9.60
N SER A 103 -3.25 -9.22 -9.66
CA SER A 103 -3.94 -8.73 -10.85
C SER A 103 -3.04 -8.76 -12.09
N VAL A 104 -3.60 -9.24 -13.18
CA VAL A 104 -2.94 -9.23 -14.49
C VAL A 104 -2.67 -7.80 -14.96
N LEU A 105 -3.48 -6.83 -14.53
CA LEU A 105 -3.27 -5.42 -14.89
C LEU A 105 -1.95 -4.89 -14.33
N LEU A 106 -1.58 -5.30 -13.11
CA LEU A 106 -0.28 -4.95 -12.54
C LEU A 106 0.86 -5.64 -13.29
N LYS A 107 0.69 -6.90 -13.62
CA LYS A 107 1.71 -7.66 -14.37
C LYS A 107 1.99 -7.04 -15.74
N ARG A 108 0.96 -6.51 -16.38
CA ARG A 108 1.07 -5.88 -17.70
C ARG A 108 1.73 -4.52 -17.70
N THR A 109 1.92 -3.89 -16.55
CA THR A 109 2.58 -2.58 -16.47
C THR A 109 4.07 -2.66 -16.80
N GLY A 110 4.68 -3.83 -16.70
CA GLY A 110 6.12 -4.00 -16.83
C GLY A 110 6.87 -3.77 -15.52
N ALA A 111 6.17 -3.48 -14.43
CA ALA A 111 6.81 -3.27 -13.13
C ALA A 111 7.42 -4.57 -12.60
N SER A 112 8.50 -4.43 -11.83
CA SER A 112 9.01 -5.54 -11.03
C SER A 112 8.03 -5.81 -9.89
N ILE A 113 7.68 -7.07 -9.68
CA ILE A 113 6.75 -7.47 -8.61
C ILE A 113 7.40 -8.58 -7.79
N ALA A 114 7.48 -8.36 -6.48
CA ALA A 114 7.86 -9.41 -5.54
C ALA A 114 6.60 -9.86 -4.78
N TYR A 115 6.47 -11.15 -4.57
CA TYR A 115 5.30 -11.72 -3.92
C TYR A 115 5.65 -12.03 -2.47
N LEU A 116 4.94 -11.37 -1.54
CA LEU A 116 5.22 -11.49 -0.11
C LEU A 116 5.04 -12.92 0.39
N ASN A 117 4.16 -13.68 -0.25
CA ASN A 117 3.95 -15.09 0.08
C ASN A 117 5.24 -15.90 -0.08
N ASP A 118 6.07 -15.56 -1.08
CA ASP A 118 7.36 -16.21 -1.31
C ASP A 118 8.40 -15.78 -0.29
N GLN A 119 8.17 -14.68 0.41
CA GLN A 119 9.07 -14.12 1.41
C GLN A 119 8.62 -14.43 2.85
N LYS A 120 7.63 -15.29 3.01
CA LYS A 120 6.98 -15.55 4.29
C LYS A 120 7.97 -15.89 5.40
N ARG A 121 8.93 -16.75 5.12
CA ARG A 121 9.93 -17.17 6.12
C ARG A 121 10.78 -16.00 6.63
N ILE A 122 11.08 -15.04 5.74
CA ILE A 122 11.91 -13.89 6.07
C ILE A 122 11.11 -12.87 6.86
N LEU A 123 9.82 -12.73 6.54
CA LEU A 123 8.95 -11.71 7.11
C LEU A 123 8.31 -12.12 8.43
N GLU A 124 8.16 -13.41 8.70
CA GLU A 124 7.57 -13.88 9.94
C GLU A 124 8.44 -13.55 11.13
N ILE A 125 7.82 -12.96 12.15
CA ILE A 125 8.47 -12.77 13.44
C ILE A 125 8.50 -14.14 14.13
N GLN A 126 9.70 -14.59 14.44
CA GLN A 126 9.83 -15.87 15.13
C GLN A 126 9.54 -15.70 16.61
N SER A 127 8.50 -16.40 17.07
CA SER A 127 8.22 -16.52 18.50
C SER A 127 9.31 -17.34 19.16
N LYS A 128 9.83 -16.81 20.22
CA LYS A 128 10.77 -17.54 21.07
C LYS A 128 10.00 -18.22 22.20
#